data_d982400cdea00a655698a413e7187802
#
_entry.id   d982400cdea00a655698a413e7187802
#
_cell.length_a   1.000
_cell.length_b   1.000
_cell.length_c   1.000
_cell.angle_alpha   90.00
_cell.angle_beta   90.00
_cell.angle_gamma   90.00
#
_symmetry.space_group_name_H-M   'P 1'
#
loop_
_entity.id
_entity.type
_entity.pdbx_description
1 polymer ?
#
loop_
_entity_poly.entity_id
_entity_poly.type
_entity_poly.pdbx_seq_one_letter_code
_entity_poly.pdbx_strand_id
1 'polypeptide(L)'
;MAVKTVVLGLDGADHDFIGAMIAEGELPNFRRLRSAGAAHEIENDPGQGNVQFWTGAAIGAGPGWHGHYFYLQFDPKTYDIVMDYDIGLPEVTPFWETLDKEGYRAAVVDWYEMPVKPLKNGVVIHRWFAHEPLTHTEFHPPEMAEVAARYAASDPIAEGFASQPREGAEALTEFFDRLLSRIDIKASFYADQIRETDWDLYVACFSEAHNAGHYYIQLEDETHALHDPQLADELRHPLRRCYRELDKGIGKVLDAAGPDANIFMVGGPSMGKFISANSALGEIARRVDLGWNAPRSGAETAKETYHSLIPQGLRRRLAPLARLVRRKVASSDYKHRRFFAVPHNDNAGAIRINMKGREKYGVVSRGAEYDAVVKEIAEGVSSFKNPETGRSIVGRVVDVAREFDGPHRDLLPDVFIEWDRTGTHGDFTHLASEKFGEVSLPRQTRTGDHGPTGYFWAPHSNLASPERPACVTDHILRAVRSAGPTSQQRL
;
A
#
# COMPACT_ATOMS: atom_id res chain seq x y z
N MET A 1 1.77 -20.17 29.44
CA MET A 1 1.64 -20.08 27.97
C MET A 1 2.29 -18.78 27.55
N ALA A 2 3.19 -18.80 26.60
CA ALA A 2 3.92 -17.61 26.19
C ALA A 2 4.15 -17.64 24.66
N VAL A 3 3.82 -16.55 23.97
CA VAL A 3 4.24 -16.35 22.60
C VAL A 3 5.76 -16.14 22.56
N LYS A 4 6.46 -16.72 21.57
CA LYS A 4 7.92 -16.57 21.47
C LYS A 4 8.32 -15.37 20.62
N THR A 5 7.60 -15.13 19.56
CA THR A 5 7.86 -14.01 18.64
C THR A 5 6.56 -13.35 18.21
N VAL A 6 6.50 -12.02 18.32
CA VAL A 6 5.41 -11.19 17.81
C VAL A 6 5.95 -10.28 16.72
N VAL A 7 5.24 -10.20 15.62
CA VAL A 7 5.48 -9.23 14.54
C VAL A 7 4.30 -8.27 14.50
N LEU A 8 4.54 -7.02 14.83
CA LEU A 8 3.56 -5.93 14.73
C LEU A 8 3.71 -5.28 13.35
N GLY A 9 2.70 -5.40 12.50
CA GLY A 9 2.61 -4.67 11.24
C GLY A 9 1.88 -3.34 11.45
N LEU A 10 2.45 -2.23 11.00
CA LEU A 10 1.82 -0.92 11.04
C LEU A 10 1.78 -0.32 9.64
N ASP A 11 0.62 -0.36 9.00
CA ASP A 11 0.47 0.18 7.67
C ASP A 11 0.29 1.70 7.70
N GLY A 12 1.09 2.43 6.89
CA GLY A 12 1.03 3.87 6.77
C GLY A 12 1.47 4.66 8.01
N ALA A 13 2.08 4.00 9.01
CA ALA A 13 2.56 4.70 10.20
C ALA A 13 3.88 5.40 9.93
N ASP A 14 3.94 6.71 10.22
CA ASP A 14 5.10 7.54 9.98
C ASP A 14 6.12 7.45 11.13
N HIS A 15 7.36 7.06 10.79
CA HIS A 15 8.43 6.87 11.77
C HIS A 15 8.87 8.17 12.45
N ASP A 16 8.96 9.26 11.71
CA ASP A 16 9.40 10.55 12.24
C ASP A 16 8.32 11.16 13.13
N PHE A 17 7.05 11.02 12.74
CA PHE A 17 5.91 11.43 13.55
C PHE A 17 5.84 10.63 14.86
N ILE A 18 6.05 9.30 14.81
CA ILE A 18 6.18 8.48 16.02
C ILE A 18 7.35 8.97 16.87
N GLY A 19 8.50 9.26 16.26
CA GLY A 19 9.69 9.78 16.96
C GLY A 19 9.43 11.09 17.71
N ALA A 20 8.76 12.04 17.06
CA ALA A 20 8.37 13.31 17.65
C ALA A 20 7.41 13.13 18.84
N MET A 21 6.36 12.34 18.68
CA MET A 21 5.40 12.05 19.74
C MET A 21 6.01 11.27 20.92
N ILE A 22 6.99 10.39 20.68
CA ILE A 22 7.78 9.74 21.75
C ILE A 22 8.58 10.79 22.54
N ALA A 23 9.21 11.74 21.85
CA ALA A 23 9.98 12.82 22.50
C ALA A 23 9.09 13.72 23.37
N GLU A 24 7.87 13.98 22.95
CA GLU A 24 6.85 14.71 23.70
C GLU A 24 6.22 13.91 24.85
N GLY A 25 6.50 12.62 24.93
CA GLY A 25 6.01 11.76 26.02
C GLY A 25 4.63 11.15 25.78
N GLU A 26 4.08 11.25 24.57
CA GLU A 26 2.72 10.84 24.25
C GLU A 26 2.57 9.35 23.92
N LEU A 27 3.66 8.67 23.52
CA LEU A 27 3.66 7.27 23.08
C LEU A 27 4.55 6.39 23.98
N PRO A 28 4.11 6.06 25.21
CA PRO A 28 4.93 5.31 26.16
C PRO A 28 5.23 3.86 25.71
N ASN A 29 4.34 3.20 25.00
CA ASN A 29 4.52 1.83 24.56
C ASN A 29 5.44 1.74 23.31
N PHE A 30 5.34 2.65 22.37
CA PHE A 30 6.34 2.81 21.33
C PHE A 30 7.74 3.12 21.90
N ARG A 31 7.81 3.96 22.93
CA ARG A 31 9.06 4.21 23.64
C ARG A 31 9.62 2.94 24.27
N ARG A 32 8.77 2.11 24.92
CA ARG A 32 9.15 0.80 25.48
C ARG A 32 9.78 -0.09 24.41
N LEU A 33 9.15 -0.21 23.23
CA LEU A 33 9.69 -0.96 22.11
C LEU A 33 11.03 -0.42 21.63
N ARG A 34 11.12 0.89 21.40
CA ARG A 34 12.35 1.56 20.94
C ARG A 34 13.50 1.38 21.90
N SER A 35 13.22 1.33 23.20
CA SER A 35 14.24 1.13 24.25
C SER A 35 14.73 -0.29 24.35
N ALA A 36 13.97 -1.28 23.84
CA ALA A 36 14.28 -2.70 23.89
C ALA A 36 15.10 -3.20 22.68
N GLY A 37 15.28 -2.37 21.64
CA GLY A 37 15.91 -2.79 20.40
C GLY A 37 16.46 -1.66 19.55
N ALA A 38 16.60 -1.93 18.24
CA ALA A 38 17.06 -0.98 17.24
C ALA A 38 15.95 -0.68 16.22
N ALA A 39 15.84 0.59 15.84
CA ALA A 39 14.96 1.06 14.77
C ALA A 39 15.81 1.32 13.51
N HIS A 40 15.36 0.83 12.38
CA HIS A 40 16.01 0.99 11.09
C HIS A 40 15.00 1.54 10.09
N GLU A 41 15.39 2.55 9.34
CA GLU A 41 14.63 2.97 8.17
C GLU A 41 14.82 1.94 7.05
N ILE A 42 13.74 1.63 6.32
CA ILE A 42 13.76 0.75 5.16
C ILE A 42 13.36 1.58 3.95
N GLU A 43 14.24 1.70 3.00
CA GLU A 43 13.91 2.31 1.72
C GLU A 43 13.07 1.35 0.89
N ASN A 44 11.91 1.80 0.39
CA ASN A 44 11.11 0.98 -0.53
C ASN A 44 11.86 0.73 -1.84
N ASP A 45 11.48 -0.32 -2.55
CA ASP A 45 12.03 -0.56 -3.87
C ASP A 45 11.63 0.58 -4.82
N PRO A 46 12.54 1.03 -5.73
CA PRO A 46 12.29 2.17 -6.59
C PRO A 46 11.02 2.06 -7.42
N GLY A 47 10.21 3.12 -7.40
CA GLY A 47 8.94 3.17 -8.11
C GLY A 47 7.86 2.25 -7.55
N GLN A 48 8.10 1.62 -6.41
CA GLN A 48 7.15 0.70 -5.82
C GLN A 48 6.24 1.40 -4.79
N GLY A 49 5.06 0.84 -4.62
CA GLY A 49 4.07 1.31 -3.67
C GLY A 49 3.98 0.44 -2.42
N ASN A 50 2.86 0.58 -1.73
CA ASN A 50 2.61 -0.07 -0.46
C ASN A 50 2.50 -1.60 -0.59
N VAL A 51 1.81 -2.11 -1.62
CA VAL A 51 1.62 -3.55 -1.86
C VAL A 51 2.95 -4.29 -1.97
N GLN A 52 3.92 -3.74 -2.71
CA GLN A 52 5.22 -4.37 -2.94
C GLN A 52 6.07 -4.39 -1.68
N PHE A 53 6.01 -3.33 -0.87
CA PHE A 53 6.69 -3.31 0.42
C PHE A 53 6.27 -4.49 1.28
N TRP A 54 4.96 -4.68 1.46
CA TRP A 54 4.42 -5.75 2.29
C TRP A 54 4.66 -7.14 1.69
N THR A 55 4.56 -7.27 0.36
CA THR A 55 4.88 -8.52 -0.33
C THR A 55 6.36 -8.86 -0.15
N GLY A 56 7.28 -7.93 -0.42
CA GLY A 56 8.71 -8.13 -0.25
C GLY A 56 9.08 -8.50 1.19
N ALA A 57 8.51 -7.81 2.18
CA ALA A 57 8.71 -8.07 3.60
C ALA A 57 8.16 -9.43 4.05
N ALA A 58 7.16 -9.99 3.36
CA ALA A 58 6.60 -11.31 3.66
C ALA A 58 7.41 -12.46 3.06
N ILE A 59 7.89 -12.29 1.83
CA ILE A 59 8.49 -13.40 1.06
C ILE A 59 10.02 -13.38 0.99
N GLY A 60 10.64 -12.28 1.41
CA GLY A 60 12.10 -12.13 1.34
C GLY A 60 12.64 -11.98 -0.09
N ALA A 61 11.87 -11.42 -1.02
CA ALA A 61 12.28 -11.25 -2.40
C ALA A 61 11.77 -9.92 -2.98
N GLY A 62 12.52 -9.34 -3.91
CA GLY A 62 12.18 -8.09 -4.57
C GLY A 62 11.14 -8.25 -5.69
N PRO A 63 10.63 -7.12 -6.24
CA PRO A 63 9.52 -7.09 -7.19
C PRO A 63 9.68 -7.98 -8.43
N GLY A 64 10.87 -8.09 -8.99
CA GLY A 64 11.13 -8.93 -10.16
C GLY A 64 11.03 -10.44 -9.89
N TRP A 65 11.02 -10.86 -8.63
CA TRP A 65 10.86 -12.26 -8.23
C TRP A 65 9.41 -12.67 -8.02
N HIS A 66 8.53 -11.73 -7.63
CA HIS A 66 7.11 -12.02 -7.41
C HIS A 66 6.19 -11.44 -8.47
N GLY A 67 6.60 -10.41 -9.21
CA GLY A 67 5.80 -9.80 -10.28
C GLY A 67 4.59 -8.97 -9.82
N HIS A 68 4.36 -8.86 -8.51
CA HIS A 68 3.33 -7.98 -7.97
C HIS A 68 3.80 -6.53 -8.05
N TYR A 69 2.94 -5.61 -8.49
CA TYR A 69 3.24 -4.17 -8.45
C TYR A 69 2.06 -3.33 -7.94
N PHE A 70 0.84 -3.85 -8.02
CA PHE A 70 -0.37 -3.21 -7.52
C PHE A 70 -1.50 -4.24 -7.43
N TYR A 71 -2.55 -3.98 -6.65
CA TYR A 71 -3.71 -4.88 -6.57
C TYR A 71 -4.52 -4.95 -7.88
N LEU A 72 -4.37 -3.94 -8.77
CA LEU A 72 -4.88 -3.94 -10.13
C LEU A 72 -3.71 -4.09 -11.10
N GLN A 73 -3.65 -5.21 -11.80
CA GLN A 73 -2.56 -5.51 -12.71
C GLN A 73 -3.01 -5.60 -14.17
N PHE A 74 -2.09 -5.28 -15.06
CA PHE A 74 -2.31 -5.43 -16.49
C PHE A 74 -2.09 -6.88 -16.92
N ASP A 75 -3.10 -7.49 -17.57
CA ASP A 75 -2.96 -8.79 -18.19
C ASP A 75 -2.49 -8.66 -19.66
N PRO A 76 -1.25 -9.06 -19.99
CA PRO A 76 -0.69 -8.91 -21.33
C PRO A 76 -1.37 -9.79 -22.38
N LYS A 77 -2.15 -10.80 -21.99
CA LYS A 77 -2.87 -11.70 -22.89
C LYS A 77 -4.21 -11.13 -23.33
N THR A 78 -4.92 -10.49 -22.41
CA THR A 78 -6.27 -9.96 -22.67
C THR A 78 -6.28 -8.43 -22.85
N TYR A 79 -5.25 -7.72 -22.37
CA TYR A 79 -5.17 -6.25 -22.25
C TYR A 79 -6.18 -5.68 -21.24
N ASP A 80 -6.69 -6.52 -20.38
CA ASP A 80 -7.56 -6.09 -19.29
C ASP A 80 -6.75 -5.65 -18.08
N ILE A 81 -7.34 -4.78 -17.27
CA ILE A 81 -6.89 -4.55 -15.90
C ILE A 81 -7.69 -5.48 -14.99
N VAL A 82 -7.00 -6.34 -14.30
CA VAL A 82 -7.58 -7.39 -13.45
C VAL A 82 -7.06 -7.25 -12.03
N MET A 83 -7.76 -7.88 -11.09
CA MET A 83 -7.23 -8.00 -9.73
C MET A 83 -6.00 -8.93 -9.73
N ASP A 84 -5.04 -8.69 -8.86
CA ASP A 84 -3.80 -9.44 -8.77
C ASP A 84 -4.03 -10.96 -8.56
N TYR A 85 -5.03 -11.34 -7.77
CA TYR A 85 -5.41 -12.74 -7.56
C TYR A 85 -6.08 -13.40 -8.79
N ASP A 86 -6.58 -12.62 -9.75
CA ASP A 86 -7.20 -13.12 -10.99
C ASP A 86 -6.18 -13.38 -12.09
N ILE A 87 -4.98 -12.80 -12.03
CA ILE A 87 -3.98 -12.87 -13.11
C ILE A 87 -3.11 -14.14 -13.04
N GLY A 88 -3.21 -14.89 -11.95
CA GLY A 88 -2.38 -16.08 -11.73
C GLY A 88 -0.91 -15.72 -11.57
N LEU A 89 -0.61 -14.79 -10.68
CA LEU A 89 0.75 -14.43 -10.33
C LEU A 89 1.54 -15.63 -9.81
N PRO A 90 2.88 -15.57 -9.90
CA PRO A 90 3.74 -16.62 -9.38
C PRO A 90 3.40 -16.95 -7.94
N GLU A 91 3.40 -18.24 -7.62
CA GLU A 91 3.21 -18.69 -6.26
C GLU A 91 4.41 -18.26 -5.41
N VAL A 92 4.14 -17.49 -4.37
CA VAL A 92 5.13 -17.02 -3.40
C VAL A 92 4.88 -17.69 -2.06
N THR A 93 5.95 -17.93 -1.31
CA THR A 93 5.87 -18.55 0.02
C THR A 93 6.29 -17.53 1.07
N PRO A 94 5.34 -16.92 1.81
CA PRO A 94 5.67 -16.01 2.88
C PRO A 94 6.32 -16.73 4.07
N PHE A 95 7.02 -15.98 4.94
CA PHE A 95 7.81 -16.54 6.05
C PHE A 95 6.98 -17.40 7.01
N TRP A 96 5.72 -17.09 7.22
CA TRP A 96 4.84 -17.89 8.09
C TRP A 96 4.48 -19.25 7.50
N GLU A 97 4.32 -19.37 6.17
CA GLU A 97 4.12 -20.66 5.52
C GLU A 97 5.40 -21.51 5.54
N THR A 98 6.57 -20.86 5.46
CA THR A 98 7.86 -21.52 5.61
C THR A 98 7.98 -22.13 7.01
N LEU A 99 7.65 -21.37 8.04
CA LEU A 99 7.66 -21.84 9.43
C LEU A 99 6.62 -22.94 9.69
N ASP A 100 5.42 -22.82 9.11
CA ASP A 100 4.40 -23.88 9.23
C ASP A 100 4.87 -25.23 8.63
N LYS A 101 5.56 -25.19 7.47
CA LYS A 101 6.19 -26.36 6.85
C LYS A 101 7.28 -26.97 7.73
N GLU A 102 7.95 -26.14 8.52
CA GLU A 102 8.99 -26.55 9.51
C GLU A 102 8.37 -26.99 10.85
N GLY A 103 7.05 -26.96 11.01
CA GLY A 103 6.33 -27.43 12.19
C GLY A 103 6.11 -26.39 13.29
N TYR A 104 6.42 -25.11 13.05
CA TYR A 104 6.14 -24.02 13.97
C TYR A 104 4.63 -23.69 13.98
N ARG A 105 4.15 -23.25 15.14
CA ARG A 105 2.76 -22.80 15.32
C ARG A 105 2.65 -21.30 15.11
N ALA A 106 1.92 -20.88 14.08
CA ALA A 106 1.81 -19.49 13.69
C ALA A 106 0.36 -18.99 13.66
N ALA A 107 0.16 -17.74 14.09
CA ALA A 107 -1.06 -16.97 13.82
C ALA A 107 -0.70 -15.75 12.96
N VAL A 108 -1.48 -15.50 11.91
CA VAL A 108 -1.30 -14.35 11.02
C VAL A 108 -2.64 -13.64 10.88
N VAL A 109 -2.69 -12.39 11.34
CA VAL A 109 -3.91 -11.60 11.29
C VAL A 109 -3.63 -10.31 10.52
N ASP A 110 -4.36 -10.15 9.43
CA ASP A 110 -4.38 -8.94 8.60
C ASP A 110 -3.03 -8.49 8.03
N TRP A 111 -2.10 -9.43 7.71
CA TRP A 111 -0.95 -9.02 6.90
C TRP A 111 -1.42 -8.40 5.59
N TYR A 112 -0.85 -7.24 5.26
CA TYR A 112 -1.35 -6.40 4.20
C TYR A 112 -1.23 -7.05 2.81
N GLU A 113 -2.32 -7.00 2.02
CA GLU A 113 -2.40 -7.29 0.57
C GLU A 113 -1.72 -8.60 0.09
N MET A 114 -1.59 -9.60 0.95
CA MET A 114 -1.04 -10.90 0.58
C MET A 114 -2.16 -11.94 0.46
N PRO A 115 -2.21 -12.72 -0.63
CA PRO A 115 -3.00 -13.95 -0.65
C PRO A 115 -2.53 -14.88 0.47
N VAL A 116 -3.46 -15.45 1.19
CA VAL A 116 -3.14 -16.34 2.32
C VAL A 116 -3.65 -17.74 2.06
N LYS A 117 -2.89 -18.72 2.55
CA LYS A 117 -3.27 -20.14 2.54
C LYS A 117 -3.48 -20.61 3.96
N PRO A 118 -4.38 -21.60 4.15
CA PRO A 118 -4.52 -22.25 5.45
C PRO A 118 -3.19 -22.82 5.94
N LEU A 119 -2.84 -22.56 7.20
CA LEU A 119 -1.71 -23.20 7.88
C LEU A 119 -2.12 -24.54 8.47
N LYS A 120 -1.19 -25.49 8.50
CA LYS A 120 -1.41 -26.81 9.13
C LYS A 120 -1.42 -26.71 10.65
N ASN A 121 -0.57 -25.83 11.20
CA ASN A 121 -0.34 -25.67 12.63
C ASN A 121 -0.67 -24.25 13.07
N GLY A 122 -1.73 -23.63 12.52
CA GLY A 122 -1.94 -22.23 12.83
C GLY A 122 -3.26 -21.64 12.42
N VAL A 123 -3.32 -20.33 12.54
CA VAL A 123 -4.49 -19.51 12.22
C VAL A 123 -4.10 -18.45 11.20
N VAL A 124 -4.95 -18.25 10.21
CA VAL A 124 -4.86 -17.12 9.30
C VAL A 124 -6.20 -16.41 9.26
N ILE A 125 -6.19 -15.12 9.52
CA ILE A 125 -7.33 -14.23 9.33
C ILE A 125 -6.89 -13.16 8.36
N HIS A 126 -7.57 -13.10 7.22
CA HIS A 126 -7.22 -12.19 6.15
C HIS A 126 -8.36 -11.21 5.88
N ARG A 127 -8.02 -9.92 5.76
CA ARG A 127 -8.96 -8.83 5.46
C ARG A 127 -10.11 -8.71 6.46
N TRP A 128 -9.83 -9.00 7.73
CA TRP A 128 -10.85 -8.86 8.78
C TRP A 128 -11.22 -7.40 8.97
N PHE A 129 -10.21 -6.54 9.13
CA PHE A 129 -10.40 -5.10 9.19
C PHE A 129 -9.30 -4.42 8.36
N ALA A 130 -9.21 -4.80 7.08
CA ALA A 130 -8.29 -4.17 6.14
C ALA A 130 -8.73 -2.74 5.82
N HIS A 131 -7.77 -1.91 5.43
CA HIS A 131 -8.04 -0.50 5.12
C HIS A 131 -8.98 -0.33 3.92
N GLU A 132 -8.87 -1.18 2.91
CA GLU A 132 -9.77 -1.25 1.75
C GLU A 132 -10.21 -2.70 1.50
N PRO A 133 -11.40 -3.12 1.98
CA PRO A 133 -11.87 -4.47 1.74
C PRO A 133 -12.26 -4.64 0.27
N LEU A 134 -11.36 -5.16 -0.54
CA LEU A 134 -11.57 -5.44 -1.96
C LEU A 134 -12.24 -6.79 -2.20
N THR A 135 -12.16 -7.70 -1.23
CA THR A 135 -12.73 -9.04 -1.24
C THR A 135 -13.34 -9.39 0.11
N HIS A 136 -13.79 -10.62 0.27
CA HIS A 136 -14.33 -11.11 1.53
C HIS A 136 -13.24 -11.34 2.57
N THR A 137 -13.61 -11.20 3.85
CA THR A 137 -12.79 -11.66 4.96
C THR A 137 -12.69 -13.19 4.92
N GLU A 138 -11.48 -13.70 5.08
CA GLU A 138 -11.21 -15.15 5.12
C GLU A 138 -10.69 -15.56 6.49
N PHE A 139 -11.21 -16.66 7.02
CA PHE A 139 -10.82 -17.25 8.29
C PHE A 139 -10.35 -18.69 8.11
N HIS A 140 -9.14 -18.99 8.56
CA HIS A 140 -8.57 -20.32 8.54
C HIS A 140 -7.97 -20.67 9.92
N PRO A 141 -8.53 -21.61 10.67
CA PRO A 141 -9.72 -22.40 10.32
C PRO A 141 -11.01 -21.56 10.36
N PRO A 142 -12.12 -22.02 9.72
CA PRO A 142 -13.36 -21.25 9.62
C PRO A 142 -14.00 -20.87 10.96
N GLU A 143 -13.76 -21.63 12.01
CA GLU A 143 -14.26 -21.39 13.38
C GLU A 143 -13.76 -20.08 13.97
N MET A 144 -12.64 -19.55 13.45
CA MET A 144 -12.13 -18.25 13.86
C MET A 144 -13.08 -17.10 13.54
N ALA A 145 -14.02 -17.28 12.60
CA ALA A 145 -15.07 -16.29 12.35
C ALA A 145 -15.97 -16.07 13.58
N GLU A 146 -16.31 -17.14 14.30
CA GLU A 146 -17.12 -17.05 15.53
C GLU A 146 -16.32 -16.41 16.68
N VAL A 147 -15.00 -16.69 16.74
CA VAL A 147 -14.12 -16.07 17.73
C VAL A 147 -13.99 -14.57 17.46
N ALA A 148 -13.74 -14.17 16.22
CA ALA A 148 -13.64 -12.77 15.83
C ALA A 148 -14.95 -12.01 16.04
N ALA A 149 -16.10 -12.63 15.77
CA ALA A 149 -17.43 -12.04 15.96
C ALA A 149 -17.76 -11.67 17.42
N ARG A 150 -17.06 -12.26 18.41
CA ARG A 150 -17.21 -11.87 19.83
C ARG A 150 -16.69 -10.47 20.11
N TYR A 151 -15.74 -9.98 19.30
CA TYR A 151 -15.14 -8.63 19.43
C TYR A 151 -15.89 -7.61 18.58
N ALA A 152 -16.29 -7.97 17.38
CA ALA A 152 -17.17 -7.17 16.54
C ALA A 152 -17.90 -8.06 15.52
N ALA A 153 -19.21 -7.86 15.38
CA ALA A 153 -20.03 -8.58 14.41
C ALA A 153 -19.73 -8.17 12.96
N SER A 154 -19.20 -6.97 12.74
CA SER A 154 -18.81 -6.42 11.45
C SER A 154 -17.74 -5.35 11.64
N ASP A 155 -17.02 -5.04 10.57
CA ASP A 155 -16.06 -3.93 10.56
C ASP A 155 -16.79 -2.60 10.83
N PRO A 156 -16.36 -1.82 11.85
CA PRO A 156 -16.95 -0.51 12.14
C PRO A 156 -16.94 0.48 10.98
N ILE A 157 -16.00 0.34 10.04
CA ILE A 157 -15.87 1.25 8.87
C ILE A 157 -16.59 0.68 7.63
N ALA A 158 -16.78 -0.64 7.55
CA ALA A 158 -17.28 -1.28 6.35
C ALA A 158 -18.76 -1.00 6.07
N GLU A 159 -19.01 0.01 5.28
CA GLU A 159 -20.17 0.08 4.40
C GLU A 159 -19.69 0.22 2.94
N GLY A 160 -19.26 -0.89 2.35
CA GLY A 160 -18.84 -0.97 0.94
C GLY A 160 -17.52 -0.25 0.67
N PHE A 161 -17.29 0.20 -0.58
CA PHE A 161 -16.15 1.03 -0.98
C PHE A 161 -16.10 2.42 -0.31
N ALA A 162 -16.86 2.65 0.72
CA ALA A 162 -16.95 3.87 1.49
C ALA A 162 -16.05 3.83 2.74
N SER A 163 -14.83 3.28 2.59
CA SER A 163 -13.73 3.55 3.53
C SER A 163 -13.25 5.01 3.45
N GLN A 164 -13.94 5.82 2.67
CA GLN A 164 -13.63 7.25 2.53
C GLN A 164 -14.67 8.07 3.30
N PRO A 165 -14.23 9.00 4.17
CA PRO A 165 -15.15 9.91 4.83
C PRO A 165 -15.90 10.77 3.79
N ARG A 166 -17.11 11.14 4.13
CA ARG A 166 -17.84 12.18 3.38
C ARG A 166 -17.22 13.54 3.71
N GLU A 167 -17.45 14.54 2.87
CA GLU A 167 -17.03 15.92 3.15
C GLU A 167 -17.79 16.48 4.37
N GLY A 168 -17.10 17.25 5.19
CA GLY A 168 -17.65 17.95 6.35
C GLY A 168 -17.17 17.40 7.69
N ALA A 169 -17.09 18.27 8.70
CA ALA A 169 -16.54 17.98 10.03
C ALA A 169 -17.25 16.80 10.73
N GLU A 170 -18.59 16.74 10.66
CA GLU A 170 -19.38 15.66 11.27
C GLU A 170 -19.03 14.28 10.68
N ALA A 171 -18.93 14.19 9.34
CA ALA A 171 -18.60 12.93 8.67
C ALA A 171 -17.14 12.52 8.90
N LEU A 172 -16.24 13.48 8.99
CA LEU A 172 -14.84 13.24 9.37
C LEU A 172 -14.75 12.73 10.81
N THR A 173 -15.49 13.33 11.74
CA THR A 173 -15.55 12.88 13.14
C THR A 173 -16.08 11.45 13.23
N GLU A 174 -17.21 11.15 12.59
CA GLU A 174 -17.82 9.81 12.60
C GLU A 174 -16.86 8.76 12.04
N PHE A 175 -16.23 9.03 10.91
CA PHE A 175 -15.24 8.12 10.32
C PHE A 175 -14.06 7.89 11.26
N PHE A 176 -13.57 8.95 11.89
CA PHE A 176 -12.45 8.87 12.80
C PHE A 176 -12.76 8.05 14.07
N ASP A 177 -13.93 8.26 14.69
CA ASP A 177 -14.32 7.50 15.89
C ASP A 177 -14.48 6.00 15.58
N ARG A 178 -14.97 5.66 14.40
CA ARG A 178 -15.02 4.27 13.92
C ARG A 178 -13.61 3.69 13.71
N LEU A 179 -12.67 4.50 13.22
CA LEU A 179 -11.27 4.12 13.06
C LEU A 179 -10.61 3.78 14.39
N LEU A 180 -10.82 4.62 15.43
CA LEU A 180 -10.32 4.35 16.77
C LEU A 180 -10.92 3.07 17.36
N SER A 181 -12.22 2.84 17.12
CA SER A 181 -12.89 1.61 17.55
C SER A 181 -12.25 0.35 16.96
N ARG A 182 -11.82 0.39 15.67
CA ARG A 182 -11.10 -0.74 15.05
C ARG A 182 -9.80 -1.07 15.76
N ILE A 183 -9.02 -0.06 16.14
CA ILE A 183 -7.75 -0.25 16.88
C ILE A 183 -8.00 -1.01 18.18
N ASP A 184 -9.00 -0.60 18.96
CA ASP A 184 -9.32 -1.22 20.24
C ASP A 184 -9.80 -2.66 20.08
N ILE A 185 -10.66 -2.92 19.11
CA ILE A 185 -11.16 -4.26 18.76
C ILE A 185 -10.01 -5.19 18.38
N LYS A 186 -9.17 -4.77 17.45
CA LYS A 186 -7.99 -5.55 17.02
C LYS A 186 -7.04 -5.83 18.16
N ALA A 187 -6.68 -4.81 18.92
CA ALA A 187 -5.76 -4.94 20.05
C ALA A 187 -6.26 -5.92 21.11
N SER A 188 -7.56 -5.88 21.41
CA SER A 188 -8.18 -6.80 22.37
C SER A 188 -8.17 -8.23 21.86
N PHE A 189 -8.56 -8.43 20.60
CA PHE A 189 -8.48 -9.75 19.93
C PHE A 189 -7.05 -10.30 19.94
N TYR A 190 -6.07 -9.53 19.52
CA TYR A 190 -4.66 -9.96 19.48
C TYR A 190 -4.15 -10.35 20.87
N ALA A 191 -4.41 -9.51 21.88
CA ALA A 191 -3.96 -9.76 23.24
C ALA A 191 -4.56 -11.06 23.82
N ASP A 192 -5.84 -11.34 23.57
CA ASP A 192 -6.49 -12.54 24.08
C ASP A 192 -6.00 -13.78 23.34
N GLN A 193 -5.85 -13.73 22.00
CA GLN A 193 -5.30 -14.84 21.24
C GLN A 193 -3.85 -15.19 21.65
N ILE A 194 -3.05 -14.19 22.01
CA ILE A 194 -1.68 -14.39 22.54
C ILE A 194 -1.72 -15.06 23.92
N ARG A 195 -2.67 -14.71 24.79
CA ARG A 195 -2.80 -15.31 26.13
C ARG A 195 -3.37 -16.73 26.10
N GLU A 196 -4.28 -17.00 25.16
CA GLU A 196 -5.03 -18.27 25.12
C GLU A 196 -4.25 -19.41 24.46
N THR A 197 -3.22 -19.10 23.68
CA THR A 197 -2.51 -20.09 22.85
C THR A 197 -1.00 -19.90 22.87
N ASP A 198 -0.26 -20.98 22.95
CA ASP A 198 1.20 -20.98 22.81
C ASP A 198 1.58 -20.86 21.33
N TRP A 199 1.93 -19.67 20.91
CA TRP A 199 2.37 -19.37 19.55
C TRP A 199 3.90 -19.33 19.48
N ASP A 200 4.50 -19.93 18.43
CA ASP A 200 5.90 -19.68 18.09
C ASP A 200 6.04 -18.34 17.38
N LEU A 201 5.03 -17.99 16.56
CA LEU A 201 4.93 -16.73 15.85
C LEU A 201 3.51 -16.19 15.92
N TYR A 202 3.35 -14.91 16.28
CA TYR A 202 2.09 -14.18 16.17
C TYR A 202 2.29 -12.91 15.35
N VAL A 203 1.58 -12.77 14.24
CA VAL A 203 1.59 -11.59 13.38
C VAL A 203 0.29 -10.82 13.58
N ALA A 204 0.41 -9.56 13.99
CA ALA A 204 -0.71 -8.65 14.29
C ALA A 204 -0.55 -7.34 13.52
N CYS A 205 -1.46 -7.04 12.59
CA CYS A 205 -1.36 -5.86 11.76
C CYS A 205 -2.44 -4.82 12.05
N PHE A 206 -2.03 -3.54 12.10
CA PHE A 206 -2.89 -2.37 12.20
C PHE A 206 -2.76 -1.53 10.93
N SER A 207 -3.87 -1.14 10.33
CA SER A 207 -3.93 -0.33 9.12
C SER A 207 -4.57 1.05 9.33
N GLU A 208 -4.83 1.41 10.58
CA GLU A 208 -5.61 2.59 10.92
C GLU A 208 -4.81 3.89 10.71
N ALA A 209 -3.48 3.86 10.89
CA ALA A 209 -2.60 5.00 10.56
C ALA A 209 -2.62 5.33 9.07
N HIS A 210 -2.75 4.32 8.20
CA HIS A 210 -2.91 4.48 6.75
C HIS A 210 -4.18 5.31 6.43
N ASN A 211 -5.33 4.89 6.96
CA ASN A 211 -6.57 5.64 6.77
C ASN A 211 -6.49 7.05 7.35
N ALA A 212 -5.93 7.20 8.56
CA ALA A 212 -5.76 8.50 9.19
C ALA A 212 -4.84 9.41 8.36
N GLY A 213 -3.73 8.90 7.84
CA GLY A 213 -2.80 9.65 7.00
C GLY A 213 -3.45 10.16 5.71
N HIS A 214 -4.26 9.34 5.04
CA HIS A 214 -4.93 9.76 3.80
C HIS A 214 -5.91 10.92 3.96
N TYR A 215 -6.55 11.07 5.14
CA TYR A 215 -7.67 12.01 5.28
C TYR A 215 -7.45 13.11 6.32
N TYR A 216 -6.41 13.03 7.17
CA TYR A 216 -6.23 13.97 8.27
C TYR A 216 -4.84 14.61 8.33
N ILE A 217 -3.90 14.26 7.44
CA ILE A 217 -2.53 14.79 7.47
C ILE A 217 -2.52 16.32 7.33
N GLN A 218 -3.42 16.90 6.55
CA GLN A 218 -3.54 18.34 6.38
C GLN A 218 -3.92 19.08 7.67
N LEU A 219 -4.44 18.37 8.66
CA LEU A 219 -4.81 18.97 9.94
C LEU A 219 -3.63 19.00 10.93
N GLU A 220 -2.58 18.24 10.66
CA GLU A 220 -1.34 18.20 11.48
C GLU A 220 -0.18 18.92 10.80
N ASP A 221 -0.14 18.94 9.47
CA ASP A 221 0.93 19.59 8.71
C ASP A 221 0.55 21.05 8.38
N GLU A 222 1.04 22.00 9.17
CA GLU A 222 0.81 23.44 8.99
C GLU A 222 1.30 23.95 7.61
N THR A 223 2.18 23.22 6.95
CA THR A 223 2.68 23.59 5.61
C THR A 223 1.82 23.01 4.48
N HIS A 224 0.78 22.24 4.81
CA HIS A 224 -0.12 21.69 3.81
C HIS A 224 -1.04 22.77 3.24
N ALA A 225 -1.25 22.79 1.91
CA ALA A 225 -2.07 23.80 1.24
C ALA A 225 -3.53 23.83 1.72
N LEU A 226 -4.02 22.70 2.22
CA LEU A 226 -5.38 22.54 2.79
C LEU A 226 -5.39 22.56 4.32
N HIS A 227 -4.35 23.10 4.96
CA HIS A 227 -4.31 23.19 6.42
C HIS A 227 -5.42 24.09 6.95
N ASP A 228 -6.18 23.56 7.91
CA ASP A 228 -7.27 24.28 8.59
C ASP A 228 -7.09 24.10 10.11
N PRO A 229 -6.50 25.08 10.80
CA PRO A 229 -6.24 25.00 12.24
C PRO A 229 -7.53 24.96 13.06
N GLN A 230 -8.61 25.60 12.61
CA GLN A 230 -9.88 25.57 13.31
C GLN A 230 -10.48 24.17 13.27
N LEU A 231 -10.46 23.51 12.10
CA LEU A 231 -10.92 22.14 11.95
C LEU A 231 -10.01 21.15 12.69
N ALA A 232 -8.69 21.39 12.73
CA ALA A 232 -7.75 20.59 13.49
C ALA A 232 -8.09 20.60 14.99
N ASP A 233 -8.36 21.78 15.54
CA ASP A 233 -8.77 21.96 16.95
C ASP A 233 -10.17 21.34 17.21
N GLU A 234 -11.12 21.54 16.31
CA GLU A 234 -12.46 20.97 16.43
C GLU A 234 -12.42 19.44 16.47
N LEU A 235 -11.61 18.81 15.62
CA LEU A 235 -11.38 17.38 15.56
C LEU A 235 -10.33 16.88 16.59
N ARG A 236 -9.75 17.78 17.38
CA ARG A 236 -8.77 17.48 18.44
C ARG A 236 -7.54 16.74 17.93
N HIS A 237 -6.96 17.21 16.83
CA HIS A 237 -5.77 16.61 16.22
C HIS A 237 -5.92 15.11 15.96
N PRO A 238 -6.74 14.72 14.98
CA PRO A 238 -7.16 13.33 14.77
C PRO A 238 -5.98 12.40 14.49
N LEU A 239 -4.96 12.84 13.76
CA LEU A 239 -3.80 12.01 13.47
C LEU A 239 -3.04 11.66 14.77
N ARG A 240 -2.77 12.64 15.65
CA ARG A 240 -2.14 12.39 16.94
C ARG A 240 -2.97 11.46 17.82
N ARG A 241 -4.30 11.62 17.83
CA ARG A 241 -5.21 10.73 18.57
C ARG A 241 -5.14 9.29 18.03
N CYS A 242 -5.06 9.09 16.72
CA CYS A 242 -4.89 7.78 16.12
C CYS A 242 -3.62 7.10 16.64
N TYR A 243 -2.49 7.79 16.64
CA TYR A 243 -1.23 7.23 17.13
C TYR A 243 -1.26 6.94 18.65
N ARG A 244 -1.94 7.76 19.45
CA ARG A 244 -2.15 7.46 20.88
C ARG A 244 -2.98 6.19 21.10
N GLU A 245 -4.01 5.96 20.29
CA GLU A 245 -4.80 4.72 20.38
C GLU A 245 -4.01 3.52 19.87
N LEU A 246 -3.22 3.66 18.80
CA LEU A 246 -2.27 2.61 18.37
C LEU A 246 -1.27 2.29 19.48
N ASP A 247 -0.72 3.30 20.17
CA ASP A 247 0.19 3.09 21.31
C ASP A 247 -0.46 2.26 22.42
N LYS A 248 -1.72 2.56 22.77
CA LYS A 248 -2.49 1.78 23.76
C LYS A 248 -2.73 0.35 23.26
N GLY A 249 -3.09 0.20 22.00
CA GLY A 249 -3.30 -1.11 21.39
C GLY A 249 -2.03 -1.96 21.39
N ILE A 250 -0.90 -1.38 21.01
CA ILE A 250 0.42 -2.00 21.09
C ILE A 250 0.73 -2.39 22.54
N GLY A 251 0.44 -1.52 23.50
CA GLY A 251 0.62 -1.81 24.93
C GLY A 251 -0.12 -3.08 25.37
N LYS A 252 -1.38 -3.28 24.94
CA LYS A 252 -2.14 -4.50 25.21
C LYS A 252 -1.44 -5.76 24.66
N VAL A 253 -0.91 -5.66 23.43
CA VAL A 253 -0.19 -6.76 22.78
C VAL A 253 1.11 -7.08 23.51
N LEU A 254 1.90 -6.06 23.86
CA LEU A 254 3.16 -6.22 24.61
C LEU A 254 2.95 -6.86 25.98
N ASP A 255 1.90 -6.44 26.70
CA ASP A 255 1.57 -6.98 28.02
C ASP A 255 1.07 -8.43 27.93
N ALA A 256 0.38 -8.79 26.85
CA ALA A 256 -0.02 -10.16 26.59
C ALA A 256 1.16 -11.07 26.20
N ALA A 257 2.08 -10.55 25.40
CA ALA A 257 3.28 -11.27 24.97
C ALA A 257 4.26 -11.56 26.11
N GLY A 258 4.35 -10.62 27.07
CA GLY A 258 5.28 -10.72 28.19
C GLY A 258 6.71 -10.26 27.85
N PRO A 259 7.61 -10.24 28.85
CA PRO A 259 8.94 -9.63 28.71
C PRO A 259 9.94 -10.49 27.91
N ASP A 260 9.68 -11.78 27.77
CA ASP A 260 10.61 -12.72 27.14
C ASP A 260 10.36 -12.91 25.64
N ALA A 261 9.27 -12.32 25.12
CA ALA A 261 8.94 -12.42 23.70
C ALA A 261 9.83 -11.53 22.83
N ASN A 262 10.26 -12.05 21.68
CA ASN A 262 10.88 -11.25 20.64
C ASN A 262 9.81 -10.41 19.96
N ILE A 263 9.90 -9.09 20.02
CA ILE A 263 8.94 -8.18 19.40
C ILE A 263 9.60 -7.49 18.22
N PHE A 264 9.11 -7.76 17.03
CA PHE A 264 9.44 -7.02 15.82
C PHE A 264 8.32 -6.06 15.48
N MET A 265 8.65 -4.93 14.86
CA MET A 265 7.68 -4.04 14.25
C MET A 265 8.09 -3.73 12.81
N VAL A 266 7.16 -3.93 11.89
CA VAL A 266 7.31 -3.61 10.47
C VAL A 266 6.35 -2.46 10.17
N GLY A 267 6.89 -1.29 9.90
CA GLY A 267 6.11 -0.15 9.43
C GLY A 267 6.19 -0.09 7.91
N GLY A 268 5.02 -0.12 7.25
CA GLY A 268 4.92 0.11 5.82
C GLY A 268 5.36 1.52 5.43
N PRO A 269 5.33 1.86 4.14
CA PRO A 269 5.65 3.21 3.68
C PRO A 269 4.88 4.27 4.46
N SER A 270 5.61 5.25 4.99
CA SER A 270 5.09 6.35 5.79
C SER A 270 4.05 7.18 5.03
N MET A 271 3.29 8.02 5.73
CA MET A 271 2.33 8.92 5.11
C MET A 271 2.88 10.35 5.05
N GLY A 272 2.67 11.02 3.93
CA GLY A 272 3.06 12.40 3.70
C GLY A 272 2.00 13.13 2.86
N LYS A 273 2.30 14.38 2.42
CA LYS A 273 1.40 15.13 1.55
C LYS A 273 1.10 14.36 0.26
N PHE A 274 -0.15 14.45 -0.19
CA PHE A 274 -0.53 13.91 -1.49
C PHE A 274 0.11 14.73 -2.61
N ILE A 275 1.01 14.11 -3.36
CA ILE A 275 1.64 14.69 -4.56
C ILE A 275 1.64 13.61 -5.63
N SER A 276 0.72 13.71 -6.60
CA SER A 276 0.59 12.71 -7.65
C SER A 276 0.02 13.31 -8.94
N ALA A 277 0.52 12.81 -10.06
CA ALA A 277 -0.09 13.06 -11.37
C ALA A 277 -0.61 11.77 -12.02
N ASN A 278 -0.83 10.71 -11.26
CA ASN A 278 -1.33 9.44 -11.79
C ASN A 278 -2.65 9.61 -12.53
N SER A 279 -3.51 10.49 -12.07
CA SER A 279 -4.80 10.78 -12.74
C SER A 279 -4.63 11.34 -14.15
N ALA A 280 -3.51 12.03 -14.43
CA ALA A 280 -3.18 12.60 -15.74
C ALA A 280 -2.21 11.71 -16.55
N LEU A 281 -1.55 10.71 -15.93
CA LEU A 281 -0.48 9.95 -16.58
C LEU A 281 -0.95 9.24 -17.86
N GLY A 282 -2.18 8.77 -17.90
CA GLY A 282 -2.76 8.15 -19.11
C GLY A 282 -2.81 9.12 -20.29
N GLU A 283 -3.25 10.38 -20.05
CA GLU A 283 -3.29 11.42 -21.07
C GLU A 283 -1.87 11.92 -21.42
N ILE A 284 -1.00 12.08 -20.43
CA ILE A 284 0.42 12.41 -20.66
C ILE A 284 1.07 11.36 -21.55
N ALA A 285 0.98 10.08 -21.20
CA ALA A 285 1.54 8.98 -21.98
C ALA A 285 0.94 8.90 -23.40
N ARG A 286 -0.35 9.20 -23.57
CA ARG A 286 -0.99 9.28 -24.88
C ARG A 286 -0.39 10.39 -25.72
N ARG A 287 -0.21 11.57 -25.17
CA ARG A 287 0.35 12.71 -25.92
C ARG A 287 1.82 12.53 -26.28
N VAL A 288 2.58 11.89 -25.40
CA VAL A 288 3.99 11.57 -25.68
C VAL A 288 4.09 10.53 -26.81
N ASP A 289 3.23 9.50 -26.80
CA ASP A 289 3.23 8.43 -27.80
C ASP A 289 2.70 8.86 -29.18
N LEU A 290 1.58 9.58 -29.21
CA LEU A 290 0.82 9.85 -30.45
C LEU A 290 0.92 11.32 -30.90
N GLY A 291 1.46 12.22 -30.07
CA GLY A 291 1.45 13.66 -30.28
C GLY A 291 0.22 14.34 -29.69
N TRP A 292 0.35 15.65 -29.44
CA TRP A 292 -0.68 16.46 -28.78
C TRP A 292 -2.02 16.46 -29.52
N ASN A 293 -1.98 16.59 -30.85
CA ASN A 293 -3.16 16.72 -31.69
C ASN A 293 -3.81 15.38 -32.10
N ALA A 294 -3.27 14.26 -31.60
CA ALA A 294 -3.86 12.96 -31.89
C ALA A 294 -5.31 12.89 -31.36
N PRO A 295 -6.26 12.36 -32.14
CA PRO A 295 -7.63 12.24 -31.71
C PRO A 295 -7.70 11.35 -30.46
N ARG A 296 -8.57 11.73 -29.50
CA ARG A 296 -8.88 10.89 -28.35
C ARG A 296 -9.63 9.66 -28.81
N SER A 297 -9.39 8.53 -28.14
CA SER A 297 -10.16 7.32 -28.44
C SER A 297 -11.63 7.50 -28.04
N GLY A 298 -12.53 6.77 -28.69
CA GLY A 298 -13.94 6.76 -28.30
C GLY A 298 -14.18 6.37 -26.85
N ALA A 299 -13.21 5.68 -26.28
CA ALA A 299 -13.11 5.23 -24.90
C ALA A 299 -12.89 6.36 -23.90
N GLU A 300 -11.94 7.20 -24.20
CA GLU A 300 -11.62 8.37 -23.38
C GLU A 300 -12.74 9.37 -23.40
N THR A 301 -13.32 9.59 -24.59
CA THR A 301 -14.50 10.42 -24.79
C THR A 301 -15.70 9.89 -24.00
N ALA A 302 -15.96 8.58 -24.04
CA ALA A 302 -17.04 7.95 -23.28
C ALA A 302 -16.83 8.05 -21.76
N LYS A 303 -15.59 7.95 -21.27
CA LYS A 303 -15.24 8.11 -19.85
C LYS A 303 -15.52 9.54 -19.38
N GLU A 304 -15.09 10.54 -20.12
CA GLU A 304 -15.35 11.96 -19.81
C GLU A 304 -16.84 12.26 -19.83
N THR A 305 -17.55 11.78 -20.84
CA THR A 305 -19.00 11.93 -20.97
C THR A 305 -19.74 11.27 -19.81
N TYR A 306 -19.32 10.05 -19.39
CA TYR A 306 -19.87 9.38 -18.23
C TYR A 306 -19.65 10.18 -16.94
N HIS A 307 -18.44 10.73 -16.76
CA HIS A 307 -18.13 11.53 -15.57
C HIS A 307 -18.79 12.92 -15.58
N SER A 308 -19.04 13.51 -16.72
CA SER A 308 -19.69 14.82 -16.82
C SER A 308 -21.22 14.74 -16.73
N LEU A 309 -21.84 13.70 -17.29
CA LEU A 309 -23.29 13.61 -17.42
C LEU A 309 -23.99 12.80 -16.32
N ILE A 310 -23.29 11.89 -15.63
CA ILE A 310 -23.92 11.03 -14.63
C ILE A 310 -23.67 11.53 -13.21
N PRO A 311 -24.72 11.90 -12.45
CA PRO A 311 -24.60 12.33 -11.05
C PRO A 311 -23.94 11.28 -10.16
N GLN A 312 -23.19 11.72 -9.16
CA GLN A 312 -22.35 10.86 -8.31
C GLN A 312 -23.12 9.71 -7.63
N GLY A 313 -24.36 9.95 -7.19
CA GLY A 313 -25.22 8.92 -6.60
C GLY A 313 -25.63 7.82 -7.58
N LEU A 314 -25.84 8.16 -8.86
CA LEU A 314 -26.19 7.19 -9.90
C LEU A 314 -24.96 6.43 -10.39
N ARG A 315 -23.77 7.05 -10.36
CA ARG A 315 -22.50 6.38 -10.69
C ARG A 315 -22.21 5.20 -9.75
N ARG A 316 -22.54 5.32 -8.45
CA ARG A 316 -22.40 4.22 -7.48
C ARG A 316 -23.25 3.01 -7.86
N ARG A 317 -24.49 3.21 -8.29
CA ARG A 317 -25.38 2.12 -8.72
C ARG A 317 -24.96 1.49 -10.04
N LEU A 318 -24.34 2.27 -10.93
CA LEU A 318 -23.87 1.81 -12.24
C LEU A 318 -22.41 1.34 -12.22
N ALA A 319 -21.72 1.39 -11.10
CA ALA A 319 -20.30 1.04 -10.97
C ALA A 319 -19.96 -0.37 -11.50
N PRO A 320 -20.74 -1.43 -11.25
CA PRO A 320 -20.43 -2.75 -11.80
C PRO A 320 -20.48 -2.79 -13.33
N LEU A 321 -21.49 -2.13 -13.90
CA LEU A 321 -21.66 -2.04 -15.36
C LEU A 321 -20.57 -1.16 -15.99
N ALA A 322 -20.24 -0.06 -15.36
CA ALA A 322 -19.18 0.85 -15.79
C ALA A 322 -17.80 0.18 -15.75
N ARG A 323 -17.53 -0.72 -14.78
CA ARG A 323 -16.31 -1.53 -14.73
C ARG A 323 -16.18 -2.47 -15.94
N LEU A 324 -17.26 -3.17 -16.31
CA LEU A 324 -17.29 -4.06 -17.49
C LEU A 324 -17.03 -3.28 -18.79
N VAL A 325 -17.65 -2.12 -18.94
CA VAL A 325 -17.46 -1.25 -20.11
C VAL A 325 -16.05 -0.66 -20.13
N ARG A 326 -15.52 -0.19 -19.00
CA ARG A 326 -14.14 0.32 -18.87
C ARG A 326 -13.11 -0.76 -19.25
N ARG A 327 -13.32 -2.00 -18.82
CA ARG A 327 -12.45 -3.12 -19.10
C ARG A 327 -12.30 -3.34 -20.60
N LYS A 328 -13.41 -3.43 -21.33
CA LYS A 328 -13.40 -3.66 -22.79
C LYS A 328 -12.87 -2.48 -23.59
N VAL A 329 -13.06 -1.29 -23.10
CA VAL A 329 -12.75 -0.05 -23.80
C VAL A 329 -11.27 0.31 -23.67
N ALA A 330 -10.68 0.20 -22.48
CA ALA A 330 -9.23 0.36 -22.28
C ALA A 330 -8.42 -0.63 -23.11
N SER A 331 -8.86 -1.89 -23.17
CA SER A 331 -8.19 -2.93 -23.95
C SER A 331 -8.12 -2.66 -25.45
N SER A 332 -9.07 -1.92 -26.04
CA SER A 332 -9.06 -1.59 -27.46
C SER A 332 -8.05 -0.50 -27.83
N ASP A 333 -7.82 0.43 -26.93
CA ASP A 333 -6.93 1.58 -27.14
C ASP A 333 -5.45 1.17 -27.02
N TYR A 334 -5.11 0.33 -26.06
CA TYR A 334 -3.74 -0.11 -25.79
C TYR A 334 -3.10 -0.92 -26.94
N LYS A 335 -3.90 -1.62 -27.75
CA LYS A 335 -3.42 -2.51 -28.82
C LYS A 335 -2.58 -1.82 -29.90
N HIS A 336 -2.81 -0.52 -30.09
CA HIS A 336 -2.16 0.27 -31.14
C HIS A 336 -1.10 1.26 -30.61
N ARG A 337 -0.91 1.26 -29.29
CA ARG A 337 0.03 2.15 -28.63
C ARG A 337 1.40 1.49 -28.49
N ARG A 338 2.48 2.28 -28.60
CA ARG A 338 3.84 1.79 -28.25
C ARG A 338 3.98 1.62 -26.74
N PHE A 339 3.31 2.48 -25.97
CA PHE A 339 3.27 2.41 -24.50
C PHE A 339 1.99 3.07 -23.96
N PHE A 340 1.63 2.74 -22.74
CA PHE A 340 0.45 3.25 -22.07
C PHE A 340 0.58 3.18 -20.55
N ALA A 341 -0.11 4.07 -19.84
CA ALA A 341 -0.16 4.01 -18.38
C ALA A 341 -1.01 2.83 -17.90
N VAL A 342 -0.55 2.19 -16.84
CA VAL A 342 -1.28 1.14 -16.11
C VAL A 342 -1.53 1.60 -14.68
N PRO A 343 -2.54 1.04 -13.97
CA PRO A 343 -2.81 1.39 -12.58
C PRO A 343 -1.62 1.16 -11.67
N HIS A 344 -1.42 2.05 -10.72
CA HIS A 344 -0.41 1.95 -9.68
C HIS A 344 -0.83 2.78 -8.45
N ASN A 345 -0.09 2.65 -7.34
CA ASN A 345 -0.25 3.52 -6.19
C ASN A 345 -0.01 4.99 -6.56
N ASP A 346 -0.68 5.91 -5.88
CA ASP A 346 -0.60 7.32 -6.22
C ASP A 346 0.80 7.94 -6.03
N ASN A 347 1.64 7.33 -5.19
CA ASN A 347 3.02 7.76 -4.95
C ASN A 347 3.96 7.58 -6.16
N ALA A 348 3.60 6.75 -7.12
CA ALA A 348 4.35 6.56 -8.36
C ALA A 348 3.41 6.31 -9.54
N GLY A 349 3.83 6.70 -10.74
CA GLY A 349 3.16 6.36 -11.98
C GLY A 349 3.76 5.09 -12.60
N ALA A 350 2.98 4.36 -13.38
CA ALA A 350 3.43 3.16 -14.04
C ALA A 350 3.09 3.17 -15.54
N ILE A 351 4.07 2.83 -16.37
CA ILE A 351 3.92 2.77 -17.84
C ILE A 351 4.36 1.40 -18.34
N ARG A 352 3.51 0.79 -19.15
CA ARG A 352 3.76 -0.46 -19.86
C ARG A 352 4.15 -0.20 -21.30
N ILE A 353 5.25 -0.79 -21.77
CA ILE A 353 5.67 -0.78 -23.17
C ILE A 353 5.08 -2.01 -23.87
N ASN A 354 4.47 -1.80 -25.02
CA ASN A 354 3.78 -2.82 -25.80
C ASN A 354 4.79 -3.63 -26.62
N MET A 355 5.43 -4.63 -26.00
CA MET A 355 6.58 -5.33 -26.55
C MET A 355 6.18 -6.54 -27.40
N LYS A 356 6.81 -6.71 -28.56
CA LYS A 356 6.70 -7.91 -29.39
C LYS A 356 7.15 -9.15 -28.62
N GLY A 357 6.32 -10.20 -28.68
CA GLY A 357 6.59 -11.48 -28.03
C GLY A 357 6.26 -11.54 -26.54
N ARG A 358 5.93 -10.42 -25.89
CA ARG A 358 5.46 -10.35 -24.52
C ARG A 358 3.97 -10.02 -24.45
N GLU A 359 3.55 -8.93 -25.06
CA GLU A 359 2.15 -8.56 -25.22
C GLU A 359 1.56 -9.18 -26.49
N LYS A 360 0.29 -9.56 -26.44
CA LYS A 360 -0.44 -10.16 -27.57
C LYS A 360 -0.38 -9.31 -28.84
N TYR A 361 -0.44 -8.00 -28.72
CA TYR A 361 -0.40 -7.04 -29.83
C TYR A 361 0.85 -6.15 -29.77
N GLY A 362 1.96 -6.69 -29.25
CA GLY A 362 3.21 -5.95 -29.09
C GLY A 362 3.74 -5.37 -30.39
N VAL A 363 4.17 -4.12 -30.35
CA VAL A 363 4.68 -3.36 -31.50
C VAL A 363 6.15 -2.94 -31.36
N VAL A 364 6.66 -2.85 -30.14
CA VAL A 364 8.04 -2.44 -29.82
C VAL A 364 8.96 -3.68 -29.73
N SER A 365 10.08 -3.64 -30.41
CA SER A 365 11.08 -4.73 -30.37
C SER A 365 12.00 -4.58 -29.14
N ARG A 366 12.53 -5.69 -28.63
CA ARG A 366 13.56 -5.67 -27.56
C ARG A 366 14.86 -5.00 -28.08
N GLY A 367 15.66 -4.47 -27.15
CA GLY A 367 16.95 -3.83 -27.44
C GLY A 367 16.80 -2.36 -27.78
N ALA A 368 17.48 -1.88 -28.82
CA ALA A 368 17.62 -0.46 -29.14
C ALA A 368 16.27 0.29 -29.30
N GLU A 369 15.21 -0.37 -29.82
CA GLU A 369 13.90 0.24 -29.96
C GLU A 369 13.24 0.42 -28.56
N TYR A 370 13.36 -0.58 -27.68
CA TYR A 370 12.91 -0.47 -26.28
C TYR A 370 13.63 0.66 -25.55
N ASP A 371 14.97 0.72 -25.62
CA ASP A 371 15.77 1.75 -24.97
C ASP A 371 15.39 3.16 -25.46
N ALA A 372 15.12 3.30 -26.78
CA ALA A 372 14.67 4.57 -27.36
C ALA A 372 13.29 4.99 -26.81
N VAL A 373 12.35 4.02 -26.66
CA VAL A 373 11.02 4.26 -26.11
C VAL A 373 11.10 4.63 -24.64
N VAL A 374 11.92 3.95 -23.81
CA VAL A 374 12.13 4.31 -22.40
C VAL A 374 12.66 5.75 -22.29
N LYS A 375 13.62 6.12 -23.12
CA LYS A 375 14.16 7.49 -23.15
C LYS A 375 13.09 8.51 -23.55
N GLU A 376 12.28 8.21 -24.56
CA GLU A 376 11.18 9.07 -25.01
C GLU A 376 10.13 9.28 -23.92
N ILE A 377 9.78 8.22 -23.19
CA ILE A 377 8.88 8.28 -22.03
C ILE A 377 9.48 9.21 -20.96
N ALA A 378 10.75 8.99 -20.59
CA ALA A 378 11.42 9.77 -19.55
C ALA A 378 11.46 11.27 -19.90
N GLU A 379 11.89 11.62 -21.12
CA GLU A 379 11.95 13.00 -21.58
C GLU A 379 10.55 13.61 -21.70
N GLY A 380 9.60 12.85 -22.24
CA GLY A 380 8.23 13.31 -22.45
C GLY A 380 7.49 13.60 -21.16
N VAL A 381 7.52 12.69 -20.18
CA VAL A 381 6.84 12.88 -18.89
C VAL A 381 7.51 13.98 -18.08
N SER A 382 8.85 14.04 -18.05
CA SER A 382 9.60 15.08 -17.34
C SER A 382 9.43 16.47 -17.93
N SER A 383 8.96 16.60 -19.18
CA SER A 383 8.67 17.89 -19.80
C SER A 383 7.42 18.59 -19.23
N PHE A 384 6.56 17.84 -18.54
CA PHE A 384 5.40 18.40 -17.88
C PHE A 384 5.80 19.04 -16.55
N LYS A 385 5.40 20.29 -16.38
CA LYS A 385 5.76 21.11 -15.22
C LYS A 385 4.50 21.66 -14.56
N ASN A 386 4.59 21.91 -13.27
CA ASN A 386 3.63 22.76 -12.59
C ASN A 386 3.82 24.20 -13.12
N PRO A 387 2.82 24.80 -13.76
CA PRO A 387 2.96 26.12 -14.38
C PRO A 387 3.17 27.26 -13.37
N GLU A 388 2.74 27.09 -12.11
CA GLU A 388 2.93 28.09 -11.06
C GLU A 388 4.38 28.16 -10.58
N THR A 389 5.05 27.00 -10.48
CA THR A 389 6.43 26.91 -9.97
C THR A 389 7.48 26.76 -11.07
N GLY A 390 7.06 26.41 -12.28
CA GLY A 390 7.96 26.11 -13.41
C GLY A 390 8.77 24.82 -13.23
N ARG A 391 8.51 24.03 -12.16
CA ARG A 391 9.26 22.80 -11.83
C ARG A 391 8.56 21.56 -12.38
N SER A 392 9.36 20.57 -12.79
CA SER A 392 8.85 19.23 -13.10
C SER A 392 8.29 18.60 -11.84
N ILE A 393 7.18 17.87 -11.97
CA ILE A 393 6.62 17.05 -10.91
C ILE A 393 7.27 15.66 -10.85
N VAL A 394 8.14 15.34 -11.80
CA VAL A 394 8.86 14.07 -11.86
C VAL A 394 10.14 14.19 -11.04
N GLY A 395 10.26 13.40 -9.99
CA GLY A 395 11.46 13.27 -9.17
C GLY A 395 12.47 12.30 -9.81
N ARG A 396 12.00 11.12 -10.20
CA ARG A 396 12.82 10.08 -10.82
C ARG A 396 12.03 9.27 -11.84
N VAL A 397 12.71 8.82 -12.88
CA VAL A 397 12.19 7.80 -13.82
C VAL A 397 12.99 6.52 -13.63
N VAL A 398 12.28 5.43 -13.34
CA VAL A 398 12.87 4.11 -13.06
C VAL A 398 12.70 3.22 -14.26
N ASP A 399 13.79 2.80 -14.88
CA ASP A 399 13.82 1.78 -15.94
C ASP A 399 13.85 0.39 -15.28
N VAL A 400 12.73 -0.32 -15.31
CA VAL A 400 12.55 -1.61 -14.64
C VAL A 400 13.51 -2.67 -15.15
N ALA A 401 13.87 -2.64 -16.42
CA ALA A 401 14.81 -3.59 -16.99
C ALA A 401 16.24 -3.44 -16.44
N ARG A 402 16.59 -2.27 -15.93
CA ARG A 402 17.89 -1.98 -15.32
C ARG A 402 17.88 -2.03 -13.80
N GLU A 403 16.75 -1.74 -13.19
CA GLU A 403 16.62 -1.64 -11.73
C GLU A 403 16.35 -3.00 -11.08
N PHE A 404 15.59 -3.88 -11.72
CA PHE A 404 15.12 -5.12 -11.11
C PHE A 404 15.62 -6.36 -11.86
N ASP A 405 16.08 -7.35 -11.10
CA ASP A 405 16.33 -8.72 -11.56
C ASP A 405 15.19 -9.64 -11.14
N GLY A 406 15.10 -10.80 -11.77
CA GLY A 406 14.19 -11.87 -11.38
C GLY A 406 13.39 -12.46 -12.55
N PRO A 407 12.86 -13.68 -12.36
CA PRO A 407 12.20 -14.44 -13.43
C PRO A 407 10.84 -13.86 -13.81
N HIS A 408 10.24 -13.03 -12.95
CA HIS A 408 8.90 -12.46 -13.14
C HIS A 408 8.92 -10.95 -13.42
N ARG A 409 10.10 -10.38 -13.69
CA ARG A 409 10.24 -8.97 -14.04
C ARG A 409 9.35 -8.55 -15.22
N ASP A 410 9.14 -9.42 -16.19
CA ASP A 410 8.29 -9.15 -17.35
C ASP A 410 6.78 -8.95 -17.00
N LEU A 411 6.37 -9.26 -15.75
CA LEU A 411 5.04 -8.96 -15.24
C LEU A 411 4.92 -7.52 -14.74
N LEU A 412 6.03 -6.89 -14.34
CA LEU A 412 6.07 -5.51 -13.89
C LEU A 412 5.82 -4.55 -15.07
N PRO A 413 5.34 -3.32 -14.83
CA PRO A 413 5.46 -2.21 -15.78
C PRO A 413 6.90 -2.03 -16.23
N ASP A 414 7.13 -1.36 -17.35
CA ASP A 414 8.49 -1.16 -17.88
C ASP A 414 9.17 0.08 -17.30
N VAL A 415 8.36 1.09 -16.95
CA VAL A 415 8.83 2.36 -16.39
C VAL A 415 7.95 2.76 -15.22
N PHE A 416 8.59 3.11 -14.09
CA PHE A 416 7.92 3.81 -13.01
C PHE A 416 8.31 5.29 -13.01
N ILE A 417 7.39 6.13 -12.59
CA ILE A 417 7.56 7.57 -12.45
C ILE A 417 7.37 7.92 -10.98
N GLU A 418 8.45 8.21 -10.27
CA GLU A 418 8.38 8.73 -8.91
C GLU A 418 8.11 10.24 -8.96
N TRP A 419 7.09 10.68 -8.22
CA TRP A 419 6.74 12.10 -8.18
C TRP A 419 7.66 12.88 -7.24
N ASP A 420 7.97 14.14 -7.59
CA ASP A 420 8.80 15.01 -6.74
C ASP A 420 8.04 15.39 -5.45
N ARG A 421 8.54 14.93 -4.33
CA ARG A 421 7.98 15.16 -3.01
C ARG A 421 8.68 16.25 -2.20
N THR A 422 9.55 17.03 -2.81
CA THR A 422 10.34 18.07 -2.12
C THR A 422 9.51 19.27 -1.61
N GLY A 423 8.19 19.14 -1.59
CA GLY A 423 7.28 20.03 -0.84
C GLY A 423 6.96 21.38 -1.49
N THR A 424 7.46 21.61 -2.72
CA THR A 424 7.28 22.90 -3.42
C THR A 424 6.11 22.90 -4.41
N HIS A 425 5.43 21.78 -4.53
CA HIS A 425 4.21 21.68 -5.31
C HIS A 425 3.04 21.94 -4.38
N GLY A 426 2.42 23.12 -4.51
CA GLY A 426 1.13 23.40 -3.90
C GLY A 426 0.02 22.56 -4.56
N ASP A 427 -1.22 22.86 -4.21
CA ASP A 427 -2.38 22.33 -4.92
C ASP A 427 -2.33 22.78 -6.38
N PHE A 428 -1.94 21.87 -7.29
CA PHE A 428 -1.94 22.17 -8.72
C PHE A 428 -3.05 21.41 -9.43
N THR A 429 -3.79 22.11 -10.27
CA THR A 429 -4.95 21.59 -11.00
C THR A 429 -4.63 21.21 -12.44
N HIS A 430 -3.46 21.55 -12.92
CA HIS A 430 -2.99 21.24 -14.27
C HIS A 430 -1.48 21.22 -14.36
N LEU A 431 -0.98 20.56 -15.40
CA LEU A 431 0.42 20.48 -15.77
C LEU A 431 0.57 20.97 -17.21
N ALA A 432 1.69 21.61 -17.51
CA ALA A 432 1.97 22.14 -18.83
C ALA A 432 3.31 21.64 -19.39
N SER A 433 3.33 21.34 -20.69
CA SER A 433 4.51 21.05 -21.48
C SER A 433 4.48 21.90 -22.75
N GLU A 434 5.60 22.55 -23.10
CA GLU A 434 5.71 23.31 -24.35
C GLU A 434 5.45 22.43 -25.57
N LYS A 435 5.86 21.15 -25.51
CA LYS A 435 5.72 20.20 -26.62
C LYS A 435 4.36 19.52 -26.66
N PHE A 436 3.74 19.27 -25.51
CA PHE A 436 2.55 18.41 -25.39
C PHE A 436 1.31 19.12 -24.84
N GLY A 437 1.40 20.45 -24.60
CA GLY A 437 0.29 21.28 -24.13
C GLY A 437 -0.08 21.00 -22.65
N GLU A 438 -1.25 21.49 -22.25
CA GLU A 438 -1.72 21.41 -20.87
C GLU A 438 -2.59 20.17 -20.63
N VAL A 439 -2.44 19.56 -19.44
CA VAL A 439 -3.23 18.44 -18.96
C VAL A 439 -3.82 18.81 -17.60
N SER A 440 -5.14 18.69 -17.47
CA SER A 440 -5.85 18.96 -16.22
C SER A 440 -5.79 17.76 -15.28
N LEU A 441 -5.73 18.04 -13.98
CA LEU A 441 -5.83 17.07 -12.89
C LEU A 441 -7.17 17.21 -12.19
N PRO A 442 -7.88 16.11 -11.93
CA PRO A 442 -9.09 16.17 -11.12
C PRO A 442 -8.74 16.55 -9.68
N ARG A 443 -9.66 17.27 -9.02
CA ARG A 443 -9.52 17.53 -7.59
C ARG A 443 -9.43 16.22 -6.82
N GLN A 444 -8.42 16.12 -5.97
CA GLN A 444 -8.20 14.95 -5.11
C GLN A 444 -9.08 15.07 -3.85
N THR A 445 -9.52 13.92 -3.36
CA THR A 445 -10.28 13.81 -2.10
C THR A 445 -9.37 13.37 -0.94
N ARG A 446 -8.22 12.77 -1.25
CA ARG A 446 -7.18 12.40 -0.29
C ARG A 446 -6.21 13.56 -0.14
N THR A 447 -5.79 13.82 1.08
CA THR A 447 -4.82 14.88 1.41
C THR A 447 -3.44 14.32 1.68
N GLY A 448 -3.35 13.05 2.07
CA GLY A 448 -2.11 12.30 2.30
C GLY A 448 -1.93 11.10 1.38
N ASP A 449 -0.68 10.72 1.18
CA ASP A 449 -0.26 9.56 0.40
C ASP A 449 1.06 8.99 0.90
N HIS A 450 1.40 7.76 0.48
CA HIS A 450 2.58 7.03 0.92
C HIS A 450 3.90 7.72 0.56
N GLY A 451 4.80 7.72 1.53
CA GLY A 451 6.21 8.10 1.37
C GLY A 451 7.05 6.98 0.72
N PRO A 452 8.35 7.26 0.52
CA PRO A 452 9.28 6.29 -0.07
C PRO A 452 9.87 5.32 0.96
N THR A 453 9.70 5.57 2.26
CA THR A 453 10.37 4.82 3.32
C THR A 453 9.37 4.20 4.29
N GLY A 454 9.66 2.99 4.71
CA GLY A 454 9.09 2.33 5.85
C GLY A 454 10.12 2.18 6.97
N TYR A 455 9.83 1.37 7.98
CA TYR A 455 10.76 1.12 9.07
C TYR A 455 10.66 -0.30 9.63
N PHE A 456 11.73 -0.71 10.32
CA PHE A 456 11.81 -1.99 10.99
C PHE A 456 12.41 -1.82 12.38
N TRP A 457 11.71 -2.26 13.40
CA TRP A 457 12.22 -2.31 14.76
C TRP A 457 12.44 -3.77 15.14
N ALA A 458 13.66 -4.06 15.59
CA ALA A 458 14.08 -5.39 15.97
C ALA A 458 14.47 -5.44 17.45
N PRO A 459 14.22 -6.56 18.16
CA PRO A 459 14.44 -6.65 19.62
C PRO A 459 15.93 -6.65 20.04
N HIS A 460 16.86 -6.74 19.10
CA HIS A 460 18.29 -6.78 19.39
C HIS A 460 19.08 -5.84 18.49
N SER A 461 19.98 -5.05 19.06
CA SER A 461 20.77 -4.03 18.37
C SER A 461 21.84 -4.57 17.40
N ASN A 462 22.11 -5.88 17.40
CA ASN A 462 23.20 -6.50 16.61
C ASN A 462 22.75 -7.03 15.24
N LEU A 463 21.53 -6.82 14.83
CA LEU A 463 21.07 -7.19 13.50
C LEU A 463 21.56 -6.15 12.49
N ALA A 464 22.05 -6.62 11.33
CA ALA A 464 22.34 -5.72 10.22
C ALA A 464 21.07 -4.95 9.84
N SER A 465 21.20 -3.65 9.56
CA SER A 465 20.07 -2.85 9.07
C SER A 465 19.47 -3.49 7.82
N PRO A 466 18.16 -3.76 7.77
CA PRO A 466 17.52 -4.13 6.53
C PRO A 466 17.51 -2.90 5.61
N GLU A 467 18.09 -3.03 4.42
CA GLU A 467 18.14 -1.95 3.44
C GLU A 467 16.86 -1.88 2.61
N ARG A 468 16.20 -3.02 2.39
CA ARG A 468 15.00 -3.18 1.57
C ARG A 468 13.97 -4.06 2.27
N PRO A 469 12.69 -3.99 1.89
CA PRO A 469 11.62 -4.79 2.52
C PRO A 469 11.92 -6.28 2.54
N ALA A 470 12.51 -6.82 1.49
CA ALA A 470 12.89 -8.23 1.39
C ALA A 470 13.84 -8.72 2.51
N CYS A 471 14.62 -7.85 3.12
CA CYS A 471 15.54 -8.23 4.20
C CYS A 471 14.80 -8.55 5.53
N VAL A 472 13.57 -8.07 5.71
CA VAL A 472 12.77 -8.26 6.95
C VAL A 472 12.50 -9.73 7.24
N THR A 473 12.16 -10.50 6.21
CA THR A 473 11.87 -11.94 6.32
C THR A 473 12.99 -12.71 7.00
N ASP A 474 14.24 -12.50 6.62
CA ASP A 474 15.40 -13.21 7.18
C ASP A 474 15.59 -12.95 8.68
N HIS A 475 15.34 -11.71 9.12
CA HIS A 475 15.43 -11.35 10.54
C HIS A 475 14.39 -12.09 11.36
N ILE A 476 13.15 -12.13 10.89
CA ILE A 476 12.05 -12.82 11.56
C ILE A 476 12.31 -14.32 11.60
N LEU A 477 12.64 -14.94 10.47
CA LEU A 477 12.92 -16.38 10.38
C LEU A 477 14.05 -16.81 11.33
N ARG A 478 15.14 -16.04 11.39
CA ARG A 478 16.26 -16.33 12.30
C ARG A 478 15.82 -16.27 13.76
N ALA A 479 15.05 -15.29 14.16
CA ALA A 479 14.59 -15.14 15.54
C ALA A 479 13.67 -16.30 15.95
N VAL A 480 12.68 -16.65 15.12
CA VAL A 480 11.74 -17.74 15.40
C VAL A 480 12.48 -19.07 15.47
N ARG A 481 13.38 -19.36 14.53
CA ARG A 481 14.17 -20.59 14.52
C ARG A 481 15.12 -20.70 15.72
N SER A 482 15.68 -19.58 16.17
CA SER A 482 16.55 -19.55 17.36
C SER A 482 15.79 -19.85 18.66
N ALA A 483 14.52 -19.46 18.74
CA ALA A 483 13.64 -19.78 19.87
C ALA A 483 13.20 -21.25 19.87
N GLY A 484 13.29 -21.93 18.72
CA GLY A 484 12.84 -23.32 18.53
C GLY A 484 11.31 -23.49 18.58
N PRO A 485 10.77 -24.58 18.06
CA PRO A 485 9.33 -24.84 18.10
C PRO A 485 8.88 -25.17 19.54
N THR A 486 7.65 -24.81 19.85
CA THR A 486 6.99 -25.23 21.08
C THR A 486 6.88 -26.76 21.06
N SER A 487 7.37 -27.41 22.09
CA SER A 487 7.30 -28.88 22.17
C SER A 487 5.82 -29.29 22.03
N GLN A 488 5.51 -30.04 20.98
CA GLN A 488 4.20 -30.65 20.81
C GLN A 488 3.98 -31.61 21.98
N GLN A 489 3.28 -31.21 23.01
CA GLN A 489 2.58 -32.16 23.84
C GLN A 489 1.49 -32.75 22.94
N ARG A 490 1.73 -34.01 22.51
CA ARG A 490 0.74 -34.81 21.80
C ARG A 490 -0.50 -34.85 22.67
N LEU A 491 -1.59 -34.28 22.18
CA LEU A 491 -2.94 -34.55 22.69
C LEU A 491 -3.33 -36.00 22.37
#